data_20e657e0d52647d16ebe54ae948df762
#
_entry.id   20e657e0d52647d16ebe54ae948df762
#
_cell.length_a   1.000
_cell.length_b   1.000
_cell.length_c   1.000
_cell.angle_alpha   90.00
_cell.angle_beta   90.00
_cell.angle_gamma   90.00
#
_symmetry.space_group_name_H-M   'P 1'
#
loop_
_entity.id
_entity.type
_entity.pdbx_description
1 polymer ?
#
loop_
_entity_poly.entity_id
_entity_poly.type
_entity_poly.pdbx_seq_one_letter_code
_entity_poly.pdbx_strand_id
1 'polypeptide(L)'
;MIIVSPSILSADFADLRNELKVVQNAGAPWAHVDVMDGHFVPNISIGVPVVASLRKATDLFLDVHLMIDTPIKYVDQFIASGADMVVIHLESDTPEMIHKTLARIREKGCKAGQIGRAHV
;
A
#
# COMPACT_ATOMS: atom_id res chain seq x y z
N MET A 1 -11.91 18.17 0.06
CA MET A 1 -10.68 18.15 0.88
C MET A 1 -9.60 17.34 0.17
N ILE A 2 -8.39 17.85 0.13
CA ILE A 2 -7.24 17.13 -0.45
C ILE A 2 -6.47 16.46 0.69
N ILE A 3 -6.19 15.16 0.52
CA ILE A 3 -5.37 14.40 1.46
C ILE A 3 -4.01 14.16 0.80
N VAL A 4 -2.94 14.57 1.48
CA VAL A 4 -1.57 14.32 1.01
C VAL A 4 -1.09 13.02 1.63
N SER A 5 -0.61 12.10 0.78
CA SER A 5 -0.12 10.78 1.18
C SER A 5 1.30 10.59 0.64
N PRO A 6 2.32 11.09 1.36
CA PRO A 6 3.71 10.97 0.90
C PRO A 6 4.15 9.51 0.88
N SER A 7 4.86 9.14 -0.20
CA SER A 7 5.39 7.78 -0.33
C SER A 7 6.67 7.61 0.47
N ILE A 8 6.74 6.52 1.22
CA ILE A 8 7.96 6.13 1.94
C ILE A 8 9.02 5.51 1.03
N LEU A 9 8.70 5.32 -0.24
CA LEU A 9 9.66 4.77 -1.21
C LEU A 9 10.92 5.65 -1.34
N SER A 10 10.78 6.96 -1.10
CA SER A 10 11.89 7.91 -1.10
C SER A 10 12.60 8.04 0.25
N ALA A 11 12.12 7.33 1.27
CA ALA A 11 12.67 7.39 2.61
C ALA A 11 13.86 6.46 2.80
N ASP A 12 14.58 6.64 3.89
CA ASP A 12 15.62 5.69 4.31
C ASP A 12 14.94 4.49 4.96
N PHE A 13 14.96 3.35 4.30
CA PHE A 13 14.33 2.12 4.80
C PHE A 13 14.97 1.59 6.08
N ALA A 14 16.22 1.97 6.35
CA ALA A 14 16.88 1.60 7.59
C ALA A 14 16.41 2.44 8.80
N ASP A 15 15.66 3.52 8.56
CA ASP A 15 15.23 4.46 9.60
C ASP A 15 13.78 4.91 9.41
N LEU A 16 12.91 3.98 9.03
CA LEU A 16 11.52 4.31 8.69
C LEU A 16 10.75 4.94 9.85
N ARG A 17 11.02 4.54 11.09
CA ARG A 17 10.36 5.14 12.25
C ARG A 17 10.53 6.66 12.28
N ASN A 18 11.76 7.15 12.11
CA ASN A 18 12.05 8.58 12.12
C ASN A 18 11.54 9.26 10.85
N GLU A 19 11.62 8.59 9.72
CA GLU A 19 11.07 9.10 8.46
C GLU A 19 9.55 9.32 8.55
N LEU A 20 8.82 8.40 9.18
CA LEU A 20 7.38 8.57 9.43
C LEU A 20 7.09 9.73 10.38
N LYS A 21 7.95 9.97 11.37
CA LYS A 21 7.80 11.13 12.26
C LYS A 21 7.95 12.44 11.48
N VAL A 22 8.85 12.50 10.52
CA VAL A 22 9.01 13.67 9.64
C VAL A 22 7.72 13.91 8.85
N VAL A 23 7.13 12.87 8.29
CA VAL A 23 5.87 12.96 7.56
C VAL A 23 4.74 13.45 8.47
N GLN A 24 4.64 12.90 9.66
CA GLN A 24 3.61 13.26 10.63
C GLN A 24 3.79 14.71 11.09
N ASN A 25 5.00 15.13 11.41
CA ASN A 25 5.32 16.49 11.86
C ASN A 25 5.09 17.53 10.76
N ALA A 26 5.19 17.13 9.51
CA ALA A 26 4.86 17.98 8.37
C ALA A 26 3.34 18.17 8.17
N GLY A 27 2.52 17.46 8.93
CA GLY A 27 1.06 17.57 8.89
C GLY A 27 0.37 16.66 7.90
N ALA A 28 1.08 15.74 7.23
CA ALA A 28 0.44 14.77 6.35
C ALA A 28 -0.31 13.72 7.19
N PRO A 29 -1.59 13.44 6.89
CA PRO A 29 -2.38 12.50 7.68
C PRO A 29 -2.16 11.04 7.29
N TRP A 30 -1.60 10.78 6.11
CA TRP A 30 -1.41 9.45 5.53
C TRP A 30 0.04 9.21 5.18
N ALA A 31 0.44 7.95 5.17
CA ALA A 31 1.70 7.49 4.58
C ALA A 31 1.39 6.50 3.46
N HIS A 32 1.98 6.73 2.29
CA HIS A 32 1.80 5.87 1.12
C HIS A 32 2.92 4.84 1.08
N VAL A 33 2.54 3.57 1.02
CA VAL A 33 3.47 2.44 1.08
C VAL A 33 3.46 1.73 -0.27
N ASP A 34 4.50 1.92 -1.06
CA ASP A 34 4.62 1.33 -2.39
C ASP A 34 5.27 -0.05 -2.31
N VAL A 35 4.48 -1.09 -2.59
CA VAL A 35 4.91 -2.49 -2.59
C VAL A 35 5.11 -2.96 -4.02
N MET A 36 6.33 -3.37 -4.33
CA MET A 36 6.75 -3.83 -5.66
C MET A 36 7.32 -5.23 -5.56
N ASP A 37 6.90 -6.12 -6.46
CA ASP A 37 7.25 -7.55 -6.40
C ASP A 37 8.36 -7.99 -7.36
N GLY A 38 8.85 -7.08 -8.21
CA GLY A 38 9.86 -7.43 -9.22
C GLY A 38 9.32 -8.25 -10.38
N HIS A 39 8.00 -8.46 -10.45
CA HIS A 39 7.31 -9.19 -11.51
C HIS A 39 6.35 -8.29 -12.26
N PHE A 40 5.38 -7.72 -11.58
CA PHE A 40 4.45 -6.74 -12.14
C PHE A 40 5.19 -5.45 -12.55
N VAL A 41 6.19 -5.06 -11.75
CA VAL A 41 7.08 -3.92 -12.01
C VAL A 41 8.54 -4.38 -11.88
N PRO A 42 9.51 -3.72 -12.56
CA PRO A 42 10.91 -4.17 -12.59
C PRO A 42 11.73 -3.75 -11.37
N ASN A 43 11.13 -3.75 -10.20
CA ASN A 43 11.80 -3.42 -8.94
C ASN A 43 11.15 -4.20 -7.80
N ILE A 44 11.91 -4.40 -6.72
CA ILE A 44 11.43 -5.02 -5.49
C ILE A 44 11.62 -3.98 -4.39
N SER A 45 10.57 -3.67 -3.64
CA SER A 45 10.67 -2.67 -2.58
C SER A 45 10.55 -3.30 -1.19
N ILE A 46 9.33 -3.52 -0.72
CA ILE A 46 9.05 -3.98 0.65
C ILE A 46 7.89 -4.96 0.61
N GLY A 47 7.60 -5.58 1.74
CA GLY A 47 6.51 -6.54 1.83
C GLY A 47 5.78 -6.48 3.17
N VAL A 48 5.06 -7.56 3.47
CA VAL A 48 4.20 -7.67 4.66
C VAL A 48 4.95 -7.39 5.98
N PRO A 49 6.18 -7.90 6.20
CA PRO A 49 6.88 -7.64 7.46
C PRO A 49 7.16 -6.16 7.71
N VAL A 50 7.44 -5.41 6.66
CA VAL A 50 7.69 -3.97 6.79
C VAL A 50 6.40 -3.23 7.14
N VAL A 51 5.28 -3.56 6.49
CA VAL A 51 3.98 -2.96 6.83
C VAL A 51 3.62 -3.23 8.30
N ALA A 52 3.84 -4.45 8.77
CA ALA A 52 3.61 -4.80 10.18
C ALA A 52 4.45 -3.94 11.13
N SER A 53 5.71 -3.70 10.79
CA SER A 53 6.61 -2.85 11.57
C SER A 53 6.19 -1.38 11.53
N LEU A 54 5.78 -0.88 10.37
CA LEU A 54 5.27 0.47 10.22
C LEU A 54 4.02 0.69 11.08
N ARG A 55 3.11 -0.28 11.11
CA ARG A 55 1.89 -0.17 11.91
C ARG A 55 2.19 0.04 13.38
N LYS A 56 3.19 -0.63 13.90
CA LYS A 56 3.63 -0.48 15.30
C LYS A 56 4.34 0.84 15.56
N ALA A 57 4.92 1.44 14.52
CA ALA A 57 5.75 2.64 14.66
C ALA A 57 4.96 3.94 14.49
N THR A 58 3.73 3.90 13.98
CA THR A 58 2.97 5.12 13.68
C THR A 58 1.48 4.91 13.78
N ASP A 59 0.75 5.99 14.08
CA ASP A 59 -0.71 6.06 14.01
C ASP A 59 -1.22 6.65 12.69
N LEU A 60 -0.32 6.99 11.76
CA LEU A 60 -0.71 7.49 10.45
C LEU A 60 -1.59 6.47 9.73
N PHE A 61 -2.48 6.96 8.88
CA PHE A 61 -3.25 6.12 7.97
C PHE A 61 -2.29 5.50 6.95
N LEU A 62 -2.25 4.17 6.88
CA LEU A 62 -1.37 3.45 5.96
C LEU A 62 -2.12 3.12 4.66
N ASP A 63 -1.76 3.84 3.61
CA ASP A 63 -2.28 3.70 2.26
C ASP A 63 -1.32 2.80 1.48
N VAL A 64 -1.64 1.51 1.40
CA VAL A 64 -0.75 0.48 0.83
C VAL A 64 -1.09 0.25 -0.63
N HIS A 65 -0.15 0.57 -1.50
CA HIS A 65 -0.26 0.46 -2.95
C HIS A 65 0.48 -0.79 -3.42
N LEU A 66 -0.28 -1.77 -3.90
CA LEU A 66 0.26 -3.04 -4.35
C LEU A 66 0.53 -3.01 -5.86
N MET A 67 1.79 -2.89 -6.21
CA MET A 67 2.29 -3.07 -7.57
C MET A 67 2.82 -4.50 -7.70
N ILE A 68 1.89 -5.45 -7.58
CA ILE A 68 2.19 -6.87 -7.56
C ILE A 68 1.26 -7.62 -8.51
N ASP A 69 1.75 -8.74 -9.00
CA ASP A 69 0.95 -9.66 -9.80
C ASP A 69 -0.01 -10.44 -8.90
N THR A 70 -1.23 -10.68 -9.38
CA THR A 70 -2.25 -11.48 -8.69
C THR A 70 -2.45 -11.06 -7.23
N PRO A 71 -2.89 -9.82 -6.97
CA PRO A 71 -2.95 -9.28 -5.60
C PRO A 71 -3.87 -10.04 -4.66
N ILE A 72 -4.87 -10.78 -5.16
CA ILE A 72 -5.77 -11.58 -4.33
C ILE A 72 -5.01 -12.55 -3.41
N LYS A 73 -3.83 -12.99 -3.81
CA LYS A 73 -3.00 -13.91 -3.03
C LYS A 73 -2.46 -13.28 -1.76
N TYR A 74 -2.37 -11.95 -1.68
CA TYR A 74 -1.64 -11.26 -0.63
C TYR A 74 -2.45 -10.24 0.17
N VAL A 75 -3.60 -9.79 -0.35
CA VAL A 75 -4.36 -8.71 0.29
C VAL A 75 -4.72 -9.00 1.75
N ASP A 76 -5.07 -10.23 2.07
CA ASP A 76 -5.41 -10.59 3.45
C ASP A 76 -4.23 -10.38 4.40
N GLN A 77 -3.02 -10.72 3.95
CA GLN A 77 -1.79 -10.55 4.76
C GLN A 77 -1.46 -9.08 4.98
N PHE A 78 -1.61 -8.24 3.96
CA PHE A 78 -1.38 -6.80 4.09
C PHE A 78 -2.40 -6.14 5.01
N ILE A 79 -3.65 -6.54 4.92
CA ILE A 79 -4.71 -6.02 5.80
C ILE A 79 -4.44 -6.45 7.25
N ALA A 80 -4.11 -7.71 7.48
CA ALA A 80 -3.79 -8.23 8.81
C ALA A 80 -2.56 -7.54 9.41
N SER A 81 -1.62 -7.09 8.59
CA SER A 81 -0.42 -6.40 9.06
C SER A 81 -0.65 -4.93 9.40
N GLY A 82 -1.82 -4.37 9.06
CA GLY A 82 -2.20 -3.02 9.50
C GLY A 82 -2.50 -2.01 8.41
N ALA A 83 -2.65 -2.44 7.15
CA ALA A 83 -3.07 -1.53 6.09
C ALA A 83 -4.47 -0.98 6.37
N ASP A 84 -4.63 0.33 6.28
CA ASP A 84 -5.93 1.00 6.39
C ASP A 84 -6.64 1.09 5.05
N MET A 85 -5.88 1.11 3.98
CA MET A 85 -6.34 1.11 2.60
C MET A 85 -5.40 0.25 1.77
N VAL A 86 -5.97 -0.50 0.83
CA VAL A 86 -5.18 -1.26 -0.16
C VAL A 86 -5.61 -0.83 -1.55
N VAL A 87 -4.63 -0.40 -2.34
CA VAL A 87 -4.82 0.02 -3.74
C VAL A 87 -4.18 -1.01 -4.64
N ILE A 88 -4.93 -1.47 -5.64
CA ILE A 88 -4.44 -2.44 -6.63
C ILE A 88 -4.51 -1.87 -8.03
N HIS A 89 -3.77 -2.47 -8.96
CA HIS A 89 -3.78 -2.08 -10.36
C HIS A 89 -4.79 -2.90 -11.17
N LEU A 90 -5.52 -2.23 -12.05
CA LEU A 90 -6.50 -2.87 -12.92
C LEU A 90 -5.88 -3.91 -13.85
N GLU A 91 -4.64 -3.70 -14.25
CA GLU A 91 -3.91 -4.58 -15.17
C GLU A 91 -3.14 -5.72 -14.49
N SER A 92 -3.22 -5.83 -13.16
CA SER A 92 -2.48 -6.85 -12.40
C SER A 92 -3.14 -8.23 -12.40
N ASP A 93 -4.37 -8.31 -12.85
CA ASP A 93 -5.13 -9.55 -12.95
C ASP A 93 -6.28 -9.39 -13.95
N THR A 94 -7.08 -10.44 -14.14
CA THR A 94 -8.28 -10.36 -14.96
C THR A 94 -9.31 -9.41 -14.33
N PRO A 95 -10.21 -8.80 -15.12
CA PRO A 95 -11.26 -7.93 -14.55
C PRO A 95 -12.11 -8.61 -13.49
N GLU A 96 -12.41 -9.89 -13.67
CA GLU A 96 -13.16 -10.68 -12.69
C GLU A 96 -12.42 -10.80 -11.38
N MET A 97 -11.12 -11.11 -11.42
CA MET A 97 -10.30 -11.24 -10.22
C MET A 97 -10.04 -9.89 -9.54
N ILE A 98 -9.91 -8.82 -10.30
CA ILE A 98 -9.82 -7.46 -9.73
C ILE A 98 -11.08 -7.13 -8.94
N HIS A 99 -12.24 -7.42 -9.51
CA HIS A 99 -13.52 -7.21 -8.81
C HIS A 99 -13.60 -8.01 -7.50
N LYS A 100 -13.21 -9.30 -7.54
CA LYS A 100 -13.16 -10.14 -6.35
C LYS A 100 -12.19 -9.62 -5.30
N THR A 101 -11.03 -9.15 -5.74
CA THR A 101 -10.00 -8.62 -4.85
C THR A 101 -10.50 -7.37 -4.13
N LEU A 102 -11.12 -6.44 -4.86
CA LEU A 102 -11.68 -5.22 -4.26
C LEU A 102 -12.79 -5.55 -3.25
N ALA A 103 -13.66 -6.50 -3.59
CA ALA A 103 -14.70 -6.95 -2.68
C ALA A 103 -14.10 -7.59 -1.42
N ARG A 104 -13.05 -8.38 -1.57
CA ARG A 104 -12.33 -9.01 -0.45
C ARG A 104 -11.74 -7.97 0.50
N ILE A 105 -11.12 -6.93 -0.04
CA ILE A 105 -10.55 -5.83 0.76
C ILE A 105 -11.65 -5.18 1.59
N ARG A 106 -12.80 -4.87 0.98
CA ARG A 106 -13.93 -4.24 1.67
C ARG A 106 -14.53 -5.15 2.73
N GLU A 107 -14.66 -6.44 2.45
CA GLU A 107 -15.19 -7.44 3.41
C GLU A 107 -14.34 -7.50 4.68
N LYS A 108 -13.06 -7.25 4.57
CA LYS A 108 -12.12 -7.23 5.70
C LYS A 108 -12.16 -5.92 6.49
N GLY A 109 -13.02 -4.97 6.12
CA GLY A 109 -13.13 -3.68 6.79
C GLY A 109 -12.06 -2.67 6.39
N CYS A 110 -11.31 -2.94 5.34
CA CYS A 110 -10.27 -2.06 4.81
C CYS A 110 -10.82 -1.23 3.64
N LYS A 111 -10.31 -0.04 3.44
CA LYS A 111 -10.67 0.76 2.27
C LYS A 111 -10.00 0.16 1.04
N ALA A 112 -10.73 0.11 -0.07
CA ALA A 112 -10.26 -0.43 -1.33
C ALA A 112 -10.11 0.68 -2.36
N GLY A 113 -8.99 0.69 -3.07
CA GLY A 113 -8.73 1.59 -4.18
C GLY A 113 -8.22 0.84 -5.39
N GLN A 114 -8.36 1.46 -6.55
CA GLN A 114 -7.85 0.92 -7.80
C GLN A 114 -7.20 2.03 -8.60
N ILE A 115 -6.18 1.67 -9.34
CA ILE A 115 -5.46 2.59 -10.22
C ILE A 115 -5.14 1.88 -11.52
N GLY A 116 -5.25 2.61 -12.63
CA GLY A 116 -4.83 2.13 -13.93
C GLY A 116 -3.42 2.60 -14.25
N ARG A 117 -2.82 2.01 -15.29
CA ARG A 117 -1.52 2.43 -15.79
C ARG A 117 -1.69 3.76 -16.53
N ALA A 118 -0.81 4.71 -16.26
CA ALA A 118 -0.78 5.94 -17.02
C ALA A 118 -0.34 5.65 -18.46
N HIS A 119 -1.10 6.11 -19.43
CA HIS A 119 -0.73 6.06 -20.83
C HIS A 119 0.12 7.28 -21.16
N VAL A 120 1.24 7.02 -21.76
CA VAL A 120 2.16 8.06 -22.19
C VAL A 120 2.19 8.12 -23.68
#